data_49ddefa18124103b1dfd72dee6cc6ba9
#
_entry.id   49ddefa18124103b1dfd72dee6cc6ba9
#
_cell.length_a   1.000
_cell.length_b   1.000
_cell.length_c   1.000
_cell.angle_alpha   90.00
_cell.angle_beta   90.00
_cell.angle_gamma   90.00
#
_symmetry.space_group_name_H-M   'P 1'
#
loop_
_entity.id
_entity.type
_entity.pdbx_description
1 polymer ?
#
loop_
_entity_poly.entity_id
_entity_poly.type
_entity_poly.pdbx_seq_one_letter_code
_entity_poly.pdbx_strand_id
1 'polypeptide(L)'
;MASKKPYEISGAKHKHLTEDQRMEIQECLLHGMNFKAIGQRIGKDQTTISKEVKKHIKVVPPRMKEGGMAEPCSKLLKPPYVCNACKLSHTCRLEKHLYQGRSAQTEYRETLVDRRSGIALDRETFYEDDAILKAGVDQGQHIYHIVATYPLHSSLATV
;
A
#
# COMPACT_ATOMS: atom_id res chain seq x y z
N MET A 1 -30.14 22.36 -11.84
CA MET A 1 -29.04 21.38 -11.89
C MET A 1 -27.79 22.03 -11.30
N ALA A 2 -27.43 21.72 -10.07
CA ALA A 2 -26.28 22.35 -9.40
C ALA A 2 -24.99 21.67 -9.89
N SER A 3 -24.19 22.44 -10.63
CA SER A 3 -22.83 22.05 -11.02
C SER A 3 -21.97 21.89 -9.76
N LYS A 4 -21.54 20.67 -9.43
CA LYS A 4 -20.52 20.43 -8.41
C LYS A 4 -19.24 21.15 -8.85
N LYS A 5 -18.81 22.15 -8.07
CA LYS A 5 -17.50 22.80 -8.25
C LYS A 5 -16.39 21.76 -8.24
N PRO A 6 -15.40 21.84 -9.15
CA PRO A 6 -14.23 20.97 -9.07
C PRO A 6 -13.53 21.21 -7.73
N TYR A 7 -13.21 20.13 -7.04
CA TYR A 7 -12.44 20.13 -5.79
C TYR A 7 -11.07 20.79 -6.03
N GLU A 8 -10.86 21.98 -5.47
CA GLU A 8 -9.57 22.66 -5.51
C GLU A 8 -8.57 21.90 -4.63
N ILE A 9 -7.68 21.17 -5.28
CA ILE A 9 -6.59 20.45 -4.62
C ILE A 9 -5.49 21.45 -4.30
N SER A 10 -5.43 21.94 -3.06
CA SER A 10 -4.27 22.67 -2.58
C SER A 10 -3.04 21.77 -2.71
N GLY A 11 -2.13 22.17 -3.61
CA GLY A 11 -1.00 21.38 -4.06
C GLY A 11 0.04 21.12 -2.99
N ALA A 12 -0.09 20.01 -2.29
CA ALA A 12 1.04 19.41 -1.58
C ALA A 12 1.58 18.26 -2.43
N LYS A 13 2.60 18.54 -3.22
CA LYS A 13 3.44 17.53 -3.85
C LYS A 13 3.90 16.56 -2.74
N HIS A 14 3.77 15.25 -2.95
CA HIS A 14 4.24 14.17 -2.05
C HIS A 14 3.35 13.74 -0.87
N LYS A 15 2.10 14.19 -0.77
CA LYS A 15 1.18 13.61 0.22
C LYS A 15 0.66 12.24 -0.25
N HIS A 16 0.60 11.31 0.70
CA HIS A 16 -0.07 10.01 0.50
C HIS A 16 -1.53 10.22 0.06
N LEU A 17 -2.10 9.20 -0.58
CA LEU A 17 -3.51 9.21 -0.93
C LEU A 17 -4.37 9.23 0.34
N THR A 18 -5.41 10.06 0.34
CA THR A 18 -6.41 10.10 1.41
C THR A 18 -7.46 9.00 1.20
N GLU A 19 -8.27 8.75 2.23
CA GLU A 19 -9.40 7.82 2.14
C GLU A 19 -10.38 8.24 1.03
N ASP A 20 -10.73 9.53 0.98
CA ASP A 20 -11.62 10.07 -0.06
C ASP A 20 -11.06 9.87 -1.46
N GLN A 21 -9.75 10.08 -1.65
CA GLN A 21 -9.10 9.84 -2.93
C GLN A 21 -9.13 8.35 -3.32
N ARG A 22 -8.99 7.42 -2.37
CA ARG A 22 -9.14 5.99 -2.62
C ARG A 22 -10.56 5.59 -3.00
N MET A 23 -11.55 6.20 -2.36
CA MET A 23 -12.95 6.00 -2.73
C MET A 23 -13.24 6.55 -4.12
N GLU A 24 -12.71 7.71 -4.46
CA GLU A 24 -12.83 8.32 -5.80
C GLU A 24 -12.16 7.46 -6.88
N ILE A 25 -10.98 6.86 -6.61
CA ILE A 25 -10.34 5.89 -7.51
C ILE A 25 -11.26 4.70 -7.77
N GLN A 26 -11.87 4.14 -6.73
CA GLN A 26 -12.82 3.03 -6.87
C GLN A 26 -14.00 3.41 -7.76
N GLU A 27 -14.60 4.56 -7.52
CA GLU A 27 -15.73 5.08 -8.32
C GLU A 27 -15.35 5.25 -9.79
N CYS A 28 -14.21 5.88 -10.05
CA CYS A 28 -13.67 6.04 -11.40
C CYS A 28 -13.42 4.70 -12.10
N LEU A 29 -12.90 3.70 -11.38
CA LEU A 29 -12.67 2.37 -11.92
C LEU A 29 -13.98 1.64 -12.22
N LEU A 30 -15.04 1.84 -11.43
CA LEU A 30 -16.38 1.31 -11.72
C LEU A 30 -16.96 1.89 -13.01
N HIS A 31 -16.64 3.15 -13.31
CA HIS A 31 -17.00 3.81 -14.59
C HIS A 31 -16.03 3.50 -15.74
N GLY A 32 -15.05 2.64 -15.56
CA GLY A 32 -14.13 2.22 -16.61
C GLY A 32 -13.12 3.28 -17.03
N MET A 33 -12.85 4.27 -16.19
CA MET A 33 -11.86 5.31 -16.47
C MET A 33 -10.44 4.75 -16.47
N ASN A 34 -9.58 5.26 -17.33
CA ASN A 34 -8.16 4.93 -17.36
C ASN A 34 -7.36 5.70 -16.28
N PHE A 35 -6.16 5.24 -15.96
CA PHE A 35 -5.34 5.84 -14.90
C PHE A 35 -4.97 7.31 -15.14
N LYS A 36 -4.83 7.71 -16.41
CA LYS A 36 -4.54 9.11 -16.77
C LYS A 36 -5.73 10.01 -16.40
N ALA A 37 -6.95 9.61 -16.76
CA ALA A 37 -8.17 10.36 -16.45
C ALA A 37 -8.43 10.41 -14.94
N ILE A 38 -8.20 9.29 -14.22
CA ILE A 38 -8.30 9.23 -12.75
C ILE A 38 -7.28 10.17 -12.12
N GLY A 39 -6.03 10.12 -12.58
CA GLY A 39 -4.97 10.99 -12.07
C GLY A 39 -5.30 12.48 -12.25
N GLN A 40 -5.80 12.87 -13.42
CA GLN A 40 -6.24 14.24 -13.68
C GLN A 40 -7.38 14.67 -12.74
N ARG A 41 -8.34 13.77 -12.48
CA ARG A 41 -9.50 14.06 -11.64
C ARG A 41 -9.13 14.28 -10.16
N ILE A 42 -8.19 13.52 -9.64
CA ILE A 42 -7.78 13.62 -8.23
C ILE A 42 -6.47 14.39 -8.00
N GLY A 43 -5.90 14.98 -9.06
CA GLY A 43 -4.67 15.78 -9.01
C GLY A 43 -3.43 14.98 -8.64
N LYS A 44 -3.32 13.74 -9.12
CA LYS A 44 -2.19 12.83 -8.91
C LYS A 44 -1.65 12.32 -10.23
N ASP A 45 -0.38 11.94 -10.25
CA ASP A 45 0.21 11.32 -11.42
C ASP A 45 -0.41 9.93 -11.70
N GLN A 46 -0.55 9.57 -12.97
CA GLN A 46 -1.10 8.29 -13.39
C GLN A 46 -0.31 7.09 -12.86
N THR A 47 1.01 7.24 -12.65
CA THR A 47 1.85 6.18 -12.08
C THR A 47 1.55 5.93 -10.62
N THR A 48 1.18 6.99 -9.87
CA THR A 48 0.72 6.88 -8.49
C THR A 48 -0.57 6.07 -8.41
N ILE A 49 -1.53 6.36 -9.31
CA ILE A 49 -2.79 5.60 -9.37
C ILE A 49 -2.53 4.13 -9.74
N SER A 50 -1.69 3.90 -10.75
CA SER A 50 -1.35 2.53 -11.16
C SER A 50 -0.69 1.72 -10.05
N LYS A 51 0.25 2.33 -9.30
CA LYS A 51 0.91 1.70 -8.16
C LYS A 51 -0.08 1.41 -7.02
N GLU A 52 -0.94 2.36 -6.70
CA GLU A 52 -1.98 2.20 -5.67
C GLU A 52 -2.92 1.04 -6.02
N VAL A 53 -3.46 1.02 -7.24
CA VAL A 53 -4.38 -0.03 -7.68
C VAL A 53 -3.70 -1.39 -7.66
N LYS A 54 -2.49 -1.52 -8.22
CA LYS A 54 -1.74 -2.79 -8.24
C LYS A 54 -1.41 -3.30 -6.84
N LYS A 55 -1.05 -2.41 -5.93
CA LYS A 55 -0.68 -2.75 -4.56
C LYS A 55 -1.87 -3.32 -3.77
N HIS A 56 -3.06 -2.80 -4.00
CA HIS A 56 -4.26 -3.10 -3.23
C HIS A 56 -5.31 -3.87 -4.04
N ILE A 57 -4.85 -4.72 -4.98
CA ILE A 57 -5.73 -5.66 -5.68
C ILE A 57 -6.22 -6.73 -4.69
N LYS A 58 -7.54 -6.82 -4.55
CA LYS A 58 -8.19 -7.93 -3.87
C LYS A 58 -8.49 -9.03 -4.87
N VAL A 59 -7.82 -10.16 -4.72
CA VAL A 59 -8.03 -11.34 -5.58
C VAL A 59 -9.21 -12.15 -5.07
N VAL A 60 -10.18 -12.41 -5.95
CA VAL A 60 -11.28 -13.34 -5.70
C VAL A 60 -11.01 -14.60 -6.51
N PRO A 61 -10.86 -15.76 -5.85
CA PRO A 61 -10.51 -17.00 -6.53
C PRO A 61 -11.55 -17.43 -7.58
N PRO A 62 -11.13 -18.18 -8.59
CA PRO A 62 -12.04 -18.67 -9.63
C PRO A 62 -13.06 -19.67 -9.04
N ARG A 63 -14.28 -19.65 -9.57
CA ARG A 63 -15.33 -20.63 -9.23
C ARG A 63 -15.20 -21.82 -10.17
N MET A 64 -14.25 -22.71 -9.90
CA MET A 64 -14.02 -23.91 -10.72
C MET A 64 -14.45 -25.19 -10.00
N LYS A 65 -14.81 -26.22 -10.78
CA LYS A 65 -14.93 -27.59 -10.26
C LYS A 65 -13.51 -28.13 -9.99
N GLU A 66 -13.38 -29.03 -9.01
CA GLU A 66 -12.10 -29.66 -8.67
C GLU A 66 -11.36 -30.17 -9.91
N GLY A 67 -10.07 -29.85 -10.02
CA GLY A 67 -9.18 -30.31 -11.09
C GLY A 67 -9.09 -29.43 -12.34
N GLY A 68 -9.79 -28.30 -12.42
CA GLY A 68 -9.68 -27.38 -13.55
C GLY A 68 -8.53 -26.37 -13.39
N MET A 69 -7.67 -26.25 -14.41
CA MET A 69 -6.72 -25.12 -14.50
C MET A 69 -7.44 -23.91 -15.06
N ALA A 70 -7.50 -22.83 -14.28
CA ALA A 70 -8.05 -21.56 -14.74
C ALA A 70 -6.98 -20.74 -15.41
N GLU A 71 -7.12 -20.45 -16.70
CA GLU A 71 -6.30 -19.42 -17.33
C GLU A 71 -6.69 -18.03 -16.82
N PRO A 72 -5.71 -17.13 -16.57
CA PRO A 72 -5.99 -15.77 -16.15
C PRO A 72 -6.76 -15.02 -17.25
N CYS A 73 -7.71 -14.19 -16.86
CA CYS A 73 -8.45 -13.37 -17.81
C CYS A 73 -7.51 -12.41 -18.55
N SER A 74 -7.52 -12.44 -19.90
CA SER A 74 -6.66 -11.60 -20.72
C SER A 74 -6.83 -10.09 -20.46
N LYS A 75 -7.99 -9.66 -19.96
CA LYS A 75 -8.22 -8.26 -19.54
C LYS A 75 -7.39 -7.83 -18.34
N LEU A 76 -6.99 -8.78 -17.47
CA LEU A 76 -6.16 -8.49 -16.31
C LEU A 76 -4.68 -8.24 -16.65
N LEU A 77 -4.27 -8.59 -17.87
CA LEU A 77 -2.91 -8.33 -18.37
C LEU A 77 -2.70 -6.86 -18.81
N LYS A 78 -3.80 -6.11 -18.96
CA LYS A 78 -3.80 -4.72 -19.43
C LYS A 78 -4.39 -3.80 -18.37
N PRO A 79 -3.97 -2.50 -18.35
CA PRO A 79 -4.59 -1.50 -17.48
C PRO A 79 -6.12 -1.46 -17.70
N PRO A 80 -6.92 -1.30 -16.63
CA PRO A 80 -6.54 -1.01 -15.24
C PRO A 80 -6.23 -2.24 -14.35
N TYR A 81 -6.02 -3.43 -14.88
CA TYR A 81 -5.66 -4.67 -14.17
C TYR A 81 -6.72 -5.18 -13.18
N VAL A 82 -7.92 -4.62 -13.21
CA VAL A 82 -9.03 -4.93 -12.30
C VAL A 82 -10.35 -5.14 -13.05
N CYS A 83 -11.26 -5.84 -12.41
CA CYS A 83 -12.58 -6.19 -12.95
C CYS A 83 -13.68 -5.22 -12.55
N ASN A 84 -13.37 -4.07 -11.94
CA ASN A 84 -14.37 -3.13 -11.40
C ASN A 84 -15.45 -2.72 -12.43
N ALA A 85 -15.06 -2.40 -13.66
CA ALA A 85 -16.00 -2.03 -14.74
C ALA A 85 -16.41 -3.22 -15.63
N CYS A 86 -16.07 -4.46 -15.27
CA CYS A 86 -16.35 -5.60 -16.12
C CYS A 86 -17.85 -5.97 -16.08
N LYS A 87 -18.54 -5.81 -17.20
CA LYS A 87 -19.96 -6.14 -17.34
C LYS A 87 -20.29 -7.62 -17.05
N LEU A 88 -19.32 -8.51 -17.24
CA LEU A 88 -19.44 -9.94 -16.98
C LEU A 88 -19.04 -10.35 -15.57
N SER A 89 -18.74 -9.41 -14.67
CA SER A 89 -18.22 -9.70 -13.33
C SER A 89 -19.13 -10.64 -12.52
N HIS A 90 -20.44 -10.55 -12.68
CA HIS A 90 -21.41 -11.38 -11.95
C HIS A 90 -21.42 -12.83 -12.41
N THR A 91 -21.26 -13.08 -13.70
CA THR A 91 -21.30 -14.43 -14.30
C THR A 91 -19.91 -15.03 -14.53
N CYS A 92 -18.86 -14.24 -14.43
CA CYS A 92 -17.48 -14.66 -14.64
C CYS A 92 -17.07 -15.70 -13.61
N ARG A 93 -16.51 -16.83 -14.08
CA ARG A 93 -15.98 -17.92 -13.25
C ARG A 93 -14.47 -17.87 -13.06
N LEU A 94 -13.78 -17.01 -13.82
CA LEU A 94 -12.33 -16.82 -13.71
C LEU A 94 -11.97 -16.05 -12.44
N GLU A 95 -10.69 -16.05 -12.12
CA GLU A 95 -10.13 -15.19 -11.07
C GLU A 95 -10.48 -13.73 -11.34
N LYS A 96 -10.86 -13.00 -10.30
CA LYS A 96 -11.21 -11.57 -10.39
C LYS A 96 -10.28 -10.75 -9.55
N HIS A 97 -9.86 -9.65 -10.11
CA HIS A 97 -9.11 -8.62 -9.42
C HIS A 97 -10.02 -7.42 -9.16
N LEU A 98 -10.20 -7.05 -7.92
CA LEU A 98 -11.04 -5.92 -7.53
C LEU A 98 -10.22 -4.91 -6.74
N TYR A 99 -10.41 -3.64 -7.03
CA TYR A 99 -9.92 -2.55 -6.19
C TYR A 99 -11.07 -2.05 -5.32
N GLN A 100 -10.84 -1.98 -4.01
CA GLN A 100 -11.80 -1.48 -3.02
C GLN A 100 -11.12 -0.41 -2.16
N GLY A 101 -11.59 0.83 -2.25
CA GLY A 101 -10.98 1.99 -1.59
C GLY A 101 -10.89 1.84 -0.06
N ARG A 102 -11.94 1.29 0.58
CA ARG A 102 -11.92 1.03 2.02
C ARG A 102 -10.89 -0.02 2.42
N SER A 103 -10.82 -1.14 1.70
CA SER A 103 -9.81 -2.18 1.97
C SER A 103 -8.40 -1.61 1.80
N ALA A 104 -8.15 -0.86 0.73
CA ALA A 104 -6.87 -0.19 0.49
C ALA A 104 -6.51 0.79 1.62
N GLN A 105 -7.49 1.51 2.17
CA GLN A 105 -7.27 2.39 3.32
C GLN A 105 -6.96 1.63 4.60
N THR A 106 -7.64 0.51 4.86
CA THR A 106 -7.36 -0.35 6.01
C THR A 106 -5.94 -0.92 5.96
N GLU A 107 -5.56 -1.54 4.84
CA GLU A 107 -4.20 -2.06 4.62
C GLU A 107 -3.13 -0.97 4.75
N TYR A 108 -3.41 0.24 4.26
CA TYR A 108 -2.51 1.38 4.42
C TYR A 108 -2.33 1.77 5.89
N ARG A 109 -3.43 1.82 6.67
CA ARG A 109 -3.38 2.12 8.12
C ARG A 109 -2.61 1.05 8.89
N GLU A 110 -2.88 -0.23 8.61
CA GLU A 110 -2.16 -1.37 9.20
C GLU A 110 -0.66 -1.26 8.91
N THR A 111 -0.27 -1.03 7.65
CA THR A 111 1.13 -0.82 7.28
C THR A 111 1.78 0.35 8.03
N LEU A 112 1.03 1.43 8.31
CA LEU A 112 1.56 2.57 9.09
C LEU A 112 1.73 2.21 10.56
N VAL A 113 0.80 1.46 11.13
CA VAL A 113 0.88 0.98 12.52
C VAL A 113 2.09 0.05 12.66
N ASP A 114 2.22 -0.94 11.80
CA ASP A 114 3.33 -1.90 11.82
C ASP A 114 4.69 -1.21 11.71
N ARG A 115 4.81 -0.23 10.80
CA ARG A 115 6.05 0.55 10.64
C ARG A 115 6.34 1.49 11.81
N ARG A 116 5.35 1.81 12.64
CA ARG A 116 5.47 2.67 13.82
C ARG A 116 5.45 1.89 15.12
N SER A 117 5.30 0.56 15.06
CA SER A 117 5.21 -0.29 16.25
C SER A 117 6.50 -0.34 17.08
N GLY A 118 7.54 0.36 16.63
CA GLY A 118 8.80 0.49 17.36
C GLY A 118 9.77 -0.65 17.09
N ILE A 119 10.74 -0.76 17.97
CA ILE A 119 11.79 -1.79 17.92
C ILE A 119 11.16 -3.12 18.36
N ALA A 120 11.27 -4.17 17.54
CA ALA A 120 10.75 -5.51 17.84
C ALA A 120 11.68 -6.26 18.81
N LEU A 121 12.09 -5.60 19.89
CA LEU A 121 12.84 -6.18 20.98
C LEU A 121 11.96 -6.29 22.22
N ASP A 122 12.12 -7.35 22.98
CA ASP A 122 11.55 -7.40 24.32
C ASP A 122 12.22 -6.37 25.22
N ARG A 123 11.58 -6.09 26.37
CA ARG A 123 12.01 -5.01 27.24
C ARG A 123 13.41 -5.25 27.84
N GLU A 124 13.76 -6.48 28.09
CA GLU A 124 15.03 -6.87 28.70
C GLU A 124 16.19 -6.65 27.73
N THR A 125 16.09 -7.21 26.54
CA THR A 125 17.08 -7.04 25.46
C THR A 125 17.21 -5.59 25.01
N PHE A 126 16.11 -4.81 25.03
CA PHE A 126 16.16 -3.38 24.75
C PHE A 126 17.06 -2.61 25.76
N TYR A 127 16.91 -2.90 27.06
CA TYR A 127 17.72 -2.23 28.07
C TYR A 127 19.18 -2.70 28.05
N GLU A 128 19.46 -3.93 27.67
CA GLU A 128 20.82 -4.43 27.49
C GLU A 128 21.54 -3.70 26.35
N ASP A 129 20.88 -3.60 25.18
CA ASP A 129 21.41 -2.86 24.03
C ASP A 129 21.59 -1.36 24.35
N ASP A 130 20.63 -0.74 25.06
CA ASP A 130 20.69 0.67 25.47
C ASP A 130 21.87 0.94 26.40
N ALA A 131 22.13 0.05 27.36
CA ALA A 131 23.26 0.16 28.27
C ALA A 131 24.62 0.10 27.54
N ILE A 132 24.76 -0.81 26.56
CA ILE A 132 25.95 -0.96 25.73
C ILE A 132 26.16 0.31 24.89
N LEU A 133 25.11 0.76 24.22
CA LEU A 133 25.16 1.96 23.37
C LEU A 133 25.53 3.20 24.19
N LYS A 134 24.89 3.40 25.33
CA LYS A 134 25.13 4.53 26.21
C LYS A 134 26.57 4.53 26.71
N ALA A 135 27.08 3.39 27.19
CA ALA A 135 28.47 3.29 27.66
C ALA A 135 29.49 3.61 26.55
N GLY A 136 29.24 3.16 25.31
CA GLY A 136 30.10 3.47 24.18
C GLY A 136 30.06 4.94 23.77
N VAL A 137 28.87 5.54 23.75
CA VAL A 137 28.68 6.97 23.43
C VAL A 137 29.33 7.85 24.51
N ASP A 138 29.20 7.53 25.81
CA ASP A 138 29.82 8.25 26.91
C ASP A 138 31.37 8.21 26.83
N GLN A 139 31.93 7.16 26.21
CA GLN A 139 33.38 7.04 25.91
C GLN A 139 33.77 7.73 24.59
N GLY A 140 32.84 8.43 23.92
CA GLY A 140 33.09 9.13 22.66
C GLY A 140 33.21 8.23 21.44
N GLN A 141 32.72 6.97 21.51
CA GLN A 141 32.73 6.09 20.39
C GLN A 141 31.57 6.40 19.41
N HIS A 142 31.85 6.25 18.11
CA HIS A 142 30.80 6.37 17.11
C HIS A 142 29.88 5.16 17.11
N ILE A 143 28.57 5.36 16.96
CA ILE A 143 27.54 4.29 17.00
C ILE A 143 27.90 3.11 16.07
N TYR A 144 28.37 3.38 14.85
CA TYR A 144 28.81 2.33 13.92
C TYR A 144 29.89 1.43 14.53
N HIS A 145 30.85 2.01 15.26
CA HIS A 145 31.93 1.26 15.91
C HIS A 145 31.40 0.41 17.04
N ILE A 146 30.50 0.95 17.86
CA ILE A 146 29.85 0.21 18.96
C ILE A 146 29.12 -1.01 18.41
N VAL A 147 28.25 -0.83 17.39
CA VAL A 147 27.48 -1.92 16.77
C VAL A 147 28.37 -2.96 16.09
N ALA A 148 29.52 -2.57 15.54
CA ALA A 148 30.47 -3.51 14.93
C ALA A 148 31.30 -4.29 15.96
N THR A 149 31.46 -3.76 17.18
CA THR A 149 32.35 -4.33 18.21
C THR A 149 31.59 -5.15 19.25
N TYR A 150 30.38 -4.74 19.60
CA TYR A 150 29.59 -5.38 20.65
C TYR A 150 28.43 -6.19 20.07
N PRO A 151 28.10 -7.37 20.70
CA PRO A 151 26.95 -8.17 20.27
C PRO A 151 25.65 -7.48 20.69
N LEU A 152 25.05 -6.74 19.78
CA LEU A 152 23.72 -6.16 19.97
C LEU A 152 22.66 -7.08 19.36
N HIS A 153 21.49 -7.11 19.99
CA HIS A 153 20.30 -7.82 19.49
C HIS A 153 19.60 -7.04 18.37
N SER A 154 19.84 -5.72 18.30
CA SER A 154 19.32 -4.83 17.27
C SER A 154 20.28 -4.69 16.10
N SER A 155 19.72 -4.44 14.89
CA SER A 155 20.52 -4.14 13.71
C SER A 155 20.83 -2.63 13.62
N LEU A 156 21.87 -2.27 12.84
CA LEU A 156 22.21 -0.86 12.52
C LEU A 156 21.02 -0.03 12.01
N ALA A 157 20.08 -0.65 11.35
CA ALA A 157 18.88 0.02 10.85
C ALA A 157 17.87 0.34 11.95
N THR A 158 18.03 -0.25 13.13
CA THR A 158 17.11 -0.12 14.28
C THR A 158 17.70 0.83 15.35
N VAL A 159 19.01 0.98 15.41
CA VAL A 159 19.76 1.90 16.25
C VAL A 159 19.86 3.27 15.59
#